data_9a36ccb451d9552bc9ae3ffc2bce969f
#
_entry.id   9a36ccb451d9552bc9ae3ffc2bce969f
#
_cell.length_a   1.000
_cell.length_b   1.000
_cell.length_c   1.000
_cell.angle_alpha   90.00
_cell.angle_beta   90.00
_cell.angle_gamma   90.00
#
_symmetry.space_group_name_H-M   'P 1'
#
loop_
_entity.id
_entity.type
_entity.pdbx_description
1 polymer ?
#
loop_
_entity_poly.entity_id
_entity_poly.type
_entity_poly.pdbx_seq_one_letter_code
_entity_poly.pdbx_strand_id
1 'polypeptide(L)'
;GVTNKRPELDGEIRTTIDQTAWTDEVFSMKRGKMELVASGTHSLLSADGTPLWLVQKGKFAYRILPEYTREAFVTCETRPTDWVKRNKVNEKKQGLPSEARILRLWANHGQRPVDDTYGYVVYAGRQIPSDELPFRVLQNDTLVQAVCSMDGKVVEAVLYPGNKGLQAEGLSLSASAPCAVLIREEAGEIVVSVTDACMNAALKGIRIVLNGREIKVPMPQRMF
;
A
#
# COMPACT_ATOMS: atom_id res chain seq x y z
N GLY A 1 3.37 -5.22 8.55
CA GLY A 1 2.97 -6.63 8.75
C GLY A 1 1.59 -6.77 9.37
N VAL A 2 0.97 -7.92 9.17
CA VAL A 2 -0.36 -8.25 9.69
C VAL A 2 -0.24 -9.40 10.68
N THR A 3 -0.66 -9.16 11.93
CA THR A 3 -0.66 -10.16 12.99
C THR A 3 -2.02 -10.20 13.67
N ASN A 4 -2.63 -11.38 13.76
CA ASN A 4 -3.83 -11.56 14.56
C ASN A 4 -3.46 -11.63 16.05
N LYS A 5 -3.81 -10.57 16.81
CA LYS A 5 -3.62 -10.51 18.28
C LYS A 5 -4.75 -11.17 19.08
N ARG A 6 -5.76 -11.71 18.39
CA ARG A 6 -6.95 -12.34 19.00
C ARG A 6 -7.13 -13.76 18.45
N PRO A 7 -6.31 -14.71 18.93
CA PRO A 7 -6.24 -16.06 18.37
C PRO A 7 -7.56 -16.86 18.52
N GLU A 8 -8.48 -16.40 19.38
CA GLU A 8 -9.82 -16.97 19.54
C GLU A 8 -10.76 -16.67 18.35
N LEU A 9 -10.39 -15.72 17.47
CA LEU A 9 -11.17 -15.42 16.28
C LEU A 9 -10.70 -16.29 15.11
N ASP A 10 -11.61 -17.09 14.57
CA ASP A 10 -11.33 -18.07 13.50
C ASP A 10 -11.57 -17.53 12.07
N GLY A 11 -11.89 -16.26 11.93
CA GLY A 11 -12.09 -15.62 10.61
C GLY A 11 -10.81 -15.40 9.85
N GLU A 12 -10.93 -15.33 8.52
CA GLU A 12 -9.84 -14.82 7.66
C GLU A 12 -9.58 -13.33 7.90
N ILE A 13 -8.34 -12.96 7.97
CA ILE A 13 -7.90 -11.57 8.04
C ILE A 13 -7.62 -11.06 6.62
N ARG A 14 -8.20 -9.93 6.28
CA ARG A 14 -8.08 -9.33 4.95
C ARG A 14 -7.67 -7.86 5.04
N THR A 15 -6.74 -7.44 4.20
CA THR A 15 -6.46 -6.03 3.98
C THR A 15 -7.22 -5.56 2.73
N THR A 16 -8.21 -4.67 2.91
CA THR A 16 -8.88 -4.03 1.78
C THR A 16 -7.95 -3.00 1.16
N ILE A 17 -7.62 -3.18 -0.11
CA ILE A 17 -6.78 -2.26 -0.88
C ILE A 17 -7.64 -1.16 -1.49
N ASP A 18 -8.76 -1.54 -2.11
CA ASP A 18 -9.75 -0.60 -2.65
C ASP A 18 -11.15 -1.17 -2.64
N GLN A 19 -12.14 -0.29 -2.55
CA GLN A 19 -13.55 -0.60 -2.75
C GLN A 19 -14.23 0.58 -3.43
N THR A 20 -14.75 0.35 -4.64
CA THR A 20 -15.34 1.39 -5.47
C THR A 20 -16.50 0.85 -6.31
N ALA A 21 -17.16 1.74 -7.05
CA ALA A 21 -18.17 1.31 -8.02
C ALA A 21 -17.53 0.50 -9.14
N TRP A 22 -18.08 -0.69 -9.40
CA TRP A 22 -17.70 -1.51 -10.55
C TRP A 22 -18.32 -0.94 -11.83
N THR A 23 -17.46 -0.56 -12.76
CA THR A 23 -17.82 -0.15 -14.13
C THR A 23 -17.54 -1.30 -15.10
N ASP A 24 -18.04 -1.20 -16.32
CA ASP A 24 -17.79 -2.21 -17.39
C ASP A 24 -16.36 -2.10 -17.98
N GLU A 25 -15.54 -1.19 -17.48
CA GLU A 25 -14.19 -0.91 -17.96
C GLU A 25 -13.12 -1.30 -16.96
N VAL A 26 -13.23 -2.51 -16.40
CA VAL A 26 -12.22 -3.11 -15.52
C VAL A 26 -11.55 -4.26 -16.25
N PHE A 27 -10.24 -4.21 -16.38
CA PHE A 27 -9.45 -5.17 -17.13
C PHE A 27 -8.33 -5.75 -16.28
N SER A 28 -8.06 -7.04 -16.48
CA SER A 28 -6.77 -7.61 -16.12
C SER A 28 -5.80 -7.41 -17.30
N MET A 29 -4.57 -7.00 -16.99
CA MET A 29 -3.54 -6.82 -18.02
C MET A 29 -2.31 -7.65 -17.66
N LYS A 30 -1.91 -8.49 -18.60
CA LYS A 30 -0.74 -9.38 -18.50
C LYS A 30 0.07 -9.28 -19.77
N ARG A 31 1.35 -8.94 -19.69
CA ARG A 31 2.24 -8.75 -20.85
C ARG A 31 1.63 -7.81 -21.92
N GLY A 32 1.03 -6.71 -21.47
CA GLY A 32 0.37 -5.75 -22.36
C GLY A 32 -0.98 -6.20 -22.96
N LYS A 33 -1.40 -7.45 -22.76
CA LYS A 33 -2.71 -7.94 -23.22
C LYS A 33 -3.76 -7.67 -22.16
N MET A 34 -4.84 -6.99 -22.53
CA MET A 34 -5.97 -6.66 -21.68
C MET A 34 -7.12 -7.63 -21.88
N GLU A 35 -7.69 -8.11 -20.77
CA GLU A 35 -8.89 -8.96 -20.77
C GLU A 35 -9.92 -8.37 -19.80
N LEU A 36 -11.18 -8.30 -20.21
CA LEU A 36 -12.27 -7.77 -19.39
C LEU A 36 -12.46 -8.66 -18.15
N VAL A 37 -12.54 -8.06 -16.99
CA VAL A 37 -12.83 -8.78 -15.74
C VAL A 37 -14.33 -9.02 -15.64
N ALA A 38 -14.73 -10.29 -15.66
CA ALA A 38 -16.12 -10.69 -15.52
C ALA A 38 -16.63 -10.52 -14.08
N SER A 39 -17.95 -10.66 -13.88
CA SER A 39 -18.54 -10.78 -12.56
C SER A 39 -17.98 -12.00 -11.81
N GLY A 40 -17.76 -11.85 -10.51
CA GLY A 40 -17.21 -12.90 -9.66
C GLY A 40 -15.95 -12.47 -8.92
N THR A 41 -15.25 -13.45 -8.37
CA THR A 41 -13.98 -13.26 -7.66
C THR A 41 -12.84 -13.87 -8.48
N HIS A 42 -11.80 -13.08 -8.71
CA HIS A 42 -10.64 -13.45 -9.52
C HIS A 42 -9.35 -13.22 -8.74
N SER A 43 -8.38 -14.14 -8.89
CA SER A 43 -7.04 -13.95 -8.34
C SER A 43 -6.30 -12.84 -9.09
N LEU A 44 -5.56 -12.03 -8.34
CA LEU A 44 -4.66 -11.00 -8.87
C LEU A 44 -3.19 -11.45 -8.89
N LEU A 45 -2.94 -12.70 -8.54
CA LEU A 45 -1.65 -13.34 -8.68
C LEU A 45 -1.69 -14.32 -9.84
N SER A 46 -0.74 -14.19 -10.74
CA SER A 46 -0.60 -15.10 -11.87
C SER A 46 0.13 -16.37 -11.45
N ALA A 47 -0.39 -17.54 -11.82
CA ALA A 47 0.21 -18.83 -11.47
C ALA A 47 1.64 -19.02 -12.02
N ASP A 48 2.00 -18.32 -13.10
CA ASP A 48 3.33 -18.37 -13.71
C ASP A 48 4.27 -17.23 -13.26
N GLY A 49 3.87 -16.46 -12.21
CA GLY A 49 4.63 -15.33 -11.68
C GLY A 49 4.69 -14.10 -12.59
N THR A 50 4.02 -14.12 -13.75
CA THR A 50 3.99 -12.94 -14.63
C THR A 50 3.26 -11.79 -13.95
N PRO A 51 3.81 -10.55 -14.00
CA PRO A 51 3.12 -9.38 -13.50
C PRO A 51 1.71 -9.22 -14.06
N LEU A 52 0.75 -8.95 -13.17
CA LEU A 52 -0.63 -8.71 -13.53
C LEU A 52 -1.08 -7.38 -12.98
N TRP A 53 -1.63 -6.53 -13.84
CA TRP A 53 -2.27 -5.30 -13.47
C TRP A 53 -3.79 -5.45 -13.51
N LEU A 54 -4.48 -4.93 -12.50
CA LEU A 54 -5.91 -4.65 -12.55
C LEU A 54 -6.09 -3.19 -12.96
N VAL A 55 -6.69 -2.95 -14.12
CA VAL A 55 -6.84 -1.60 -14.70
C VAL A 55 -8.30 -1.18 -14.64
N GLN A 56 -8.60 -0.11 -13.92
CA GLN A 56 -9.86 0.62 -14.00
C GLN A 56 -9.65 1.77 -14.98
N LYS A 57 -10.17 1.62 -16.21
CA LYS A 57 -9.94 2.61 -17.26
C LYS A 57 -10.38 4.01 -16.86
N GLY A 58 -9.48 4.98 -17.05
CA GLY A 58 -9.71 6.38 -16.67
C GLY A 58 -9.63 6.69 -15.16
N LYS A 59 -9.25 5.71 -14.32
CA LYS A 59 -9.10 5.88 -12.87
C LYS A 59 -7.71 5.43 -12.40
N PHE A 60 -7.61 4.21 -11.89
CA PHE A 60 -6.40 3.65 -11.30
C PHE A 60 -6.06 2.30 -11.93
N ALA A 61 -4.79 1.93 -11.82
CA ALA A 61 -4.36 0.56 -12.00
C ALA A 61 -3.65 0.07 -10.72
N TYR A 62 -3.81 -1.22 -10.44
CA TYR A 62 -3.26 -1.87 -9.25
C TYR A 62 -2.43 -3.07 -9.68
N ARG A 63 -1.26 -3.22 -9.07
CA ARG A 63 -0.44 -4.42 -9.21
C ARG A 63 -0.10 -4.95 -7.82
N ILE A 64 -0.34 -6.23 -7.61
CA ILE A 64 0.10 -6.93 -6.41
C ILE A 64 1.55 -7.34 -6.59
N LEU A 65 2.34 -7.21 -5.54
CA LEU A 65 3.72 -7.67 -5.48
C LEU A 65 3.74 -9.09 -4.89
N PRO A 66 3.91 -10.14 -5.72
CA PRO A 66 3.77 -11.54 -5.28
C PRO A 66 4.84 -11.97 -4.29
N GLU A 67 6.00 -11.33 -4.30
CA GLU A 67 7.09 -11.56 -3.34
C GLU A 67 6.73 -11.19 -1.90
N TYR A 68 5.68 -10.34 -1.71
CA TYR A 68 5.22 -9.88 -0.39
C TYR A 68 3.77 -10.26 -0.10
N THR A 69 3.03 -10.76 -1.08
CA THR A 69 1.59 -11.01 -0.94
C THR A 69 1.27 -12.44 -1.37
N ARG A 70 0.83 -13.26 -0.43
CA ARG A 70 0.53 -14.66 -0.68
C ARG A 70 -0.73 -14.87 -1.50
N GLU A 71 -1.78 -14.09 -1.22
CA GLU A 71 -3.07 -14.16 -1.90
C GLU A 71 -3.66 -12.77 -2.06
N ALA A 72 -4.16 -12.45 -3.24
CA ALA A 72 -4.92 -11.23 -3.48
C ALA A 72 -6.01 -11.48 -4.51
N PHE A 73 -7.14 -10.82 -4.32
CA PHE A 73 -8.34 -11.03 -5.12
C PHE A 73 -8.99 -9.70 -5.49
N VAL A 74 -9.67 -9.71 -6.64
CA VAL A 74 -10.70 -8.73 -6.98
C VAL A 74 -12.06 -9.42 -7.02
N THR A 75 -13.07 -8.80 -6.44
CA THR A 75 -14.47 -9.19 -6.60
C THR A 75 -15.21 -8.10 -7.35
N CYS A 76 -15.87 -8.49 -8.44
CA CYS A 76 -16.78 -7.67 -9.21
C CYS A 76 -18.18 -8.25 -9.04
N GLU A 77 -19.06 -7.56 -8.33
CA GLU A 77 -20.37 -8.10 -7.96
C GLU A 77 -21.48 -7.04 -7.96
N THR A 78 -22.70 -7.47 -8.21
CA THR A 78 -23.90 -6.68 -7.95
C THR A 78 -24.49 -7.17 -6.63
N ARG A 79 -24.72 -6.24 -5.70
CA ARG A 79 -25.31 -6.52 -4.39
C ARG A 79 -26.58 -5.74 -4.16
N PRO A 80 -27.60 -6.34 -3.53
CA PRO A 80 -28.73 -5.57 -3.06
C PRO A 80 -28.28 -4.53 -2.03
N THR A 81 -28.83 -3.34 -2.15
CA THR A 81 -28.60 -2.24 -1.21
C THR A 81 -29.90 -1.86 -0.52
N ASP A 82 -29.82 -1.70 0.78
CA ASP A 82 -30.92 -1.13 1.56
C ASP A 82 -30.37 0.04 2.38
N TRP A 83 -30.46 1.20 1.78
CA TRP A 83 -29.95 2.43 2.41
C TRP A 83 -30.74 2.83 3.66
N VAL A 84 -32.03 2.49 3.72
CA VAL A 84 -32.88 2.77 4.87
C VAL A 84 -32.45 1.95 6.08
N LYS A 85 -32.18 0.64 5.90
CA LYS A 85 -31.66 -0.21 6.96
C LYS A 85 -30.28 0.18 7.46
N ARG A 86 -29.44 0.73 6.56
CA ARG A 86 -28.10 1.14 6.93
C ARG A 86 -28.03 2.45 7.69
N ASN A 87 -28.95 3.36 7.40
CA ASN A 87 -28.98 4.67 8.04
C ASN A 87 -30.39 5.24 8.01
N LYS A 88 -31.03 5.41 9.17
CA LYS A 88 -32.38 5.96 9.34
C LYS A 88 -32.54 7.36 8.71
N VAL A 89 -31.47 8.16 8.63
CA VAL A 89 -31.49 9.47 7.94
C VAL A 89 -31.83 9.33 6.46
N ASN A 90 -31.66 8.14 5.88
CA ASN A 90 -31.98 7.88 4.48
C ASN A 90 -33.48 7.57 4.21
N GLU A 91 -34.35 7.56 5.21
CA GLU A 91 -35.81 7.35 5.03
C GLU A 91 -36.42 8.32 4.00
N LYS A 92 -35.85 9.54 3.91
CA LYS A 92 -36.27 10.56 2.92
C LYS A 92 -35.74 10.29 1.50
N LYS A 93 -34.88 9.31 1.32
CA LYS A 93 -34.25 8.95 0.05
C LYS A 93 -34.88 7.69 -0.56
N GLN A 94 -36.19 7.59 -0.50
CA GLN A 94 -36.94 6.56 -1.22
C GLN A 94 -36.69 6.73 -2.71
N GLY A 95 -36.39 5.62 -3.42
CA GLY A 95 -36.10 5.62 -4.86
C GLY A 95 -34.61 5.57 -5.22
N LEU A 96 -33.70 5.44 -4.25
CA LEU A 96 -32.31 5.09 -4.54
C LEU A 96 -32.23 3.68 -5.14
N PRO A 97 -31.23 3.41 -6.00
CA PRO A 97 -31.05 2.08 -6.55
C PRO A 97 -31.06 1.02 -5.47
N SER A 98 -31.84 -0.04 -5.68
CA SER A 98 -31.92 -1.20 -4.79
C SER A 98 -30.70 -2.11 -4.90
N GLU A 99 -29.83 -1.86 -5.87
CA GLU A 99 -28.62 -2.61 -6.15
C GLU A 99 -27.44 -1.69 -6.36
N ALA A 100 -26.25 -2.15 -5.96
CA ALA A 100 -24.99 -1.50 -6.25
C ALA A 100 -24.02 -2.49 -6.89
N ARG A 101 -23.37 -2.05 -7.96
CA ARG A 101 -22.25 -2.74 -8.59
C ARG A 101 -20.98 -2.34 -7.85
N ILE A 102 -20.29 -3.30 -7.27
CA ILE A 102 -19.14 -3.07 -6.39
C ILE A 102 -17.93 -3.81 -6.92
N LEU A 103 -16.81 -3.08 -7.03
CA LEU A 103 -15.48 -3.64 -7.16
C LEU A 103 -14.81 -3.57 -5.79
N ARG A 104 -14.26 -4.68 -5.36
CA ARG A 104 -13.50 -4.76 -4.11
C ARG A 104 -12.20 -5.52 -4.34
N LEU A 105 -11.11 -4.91 -3.91
CA LEU A 105 -9.75 -5.41 -4.03
C LEU A 105 -9.17 -5.64 -2.65
N TRP A 106 -8.64 -6.85 -2.37
CA TRP A 106 -8.05 -7.17 -1.07
C TRP A 106 -6.93 -8.20 -1.14
N ALA A 107 -6.01 -8.10 -0.17
CA ALA A 107 -5.06 -9.17 0.16
C ALA A 107 -5.66 -10.06 1.25
N ASN A 108 -5.49 -11.38 1.12
CA ASN A 108 -5.92 -12.37 2.11
C ASN A 108 -4.72 -12.88 2.89
N HIS A 109 -4.77 -12.72 4.21
CA HIS A 109 -3.74 -13.17 5.14
C HIS A 109 -4.05 -14.54 5.76
N GLY A 110 -5.21 -15.14 5.39
CA GLY A 110 -5.68 -16.39 5.95
C GLY A 110 -6.14 -16.25 7.40
N GLN A 111 -6.21 -17.39 8.07
CA GLN A 111 -6.55 -17.46 9.48
C GLN A 111 -5.30 -17.29 10.34
N ARG A 112 -5.41 -16.53 11.44
CA ARG A 112 -4.35 -16.35 12.45
C ARG A 112 -2.98 -15.96 11.88
N PRO A 113 -2.88 -14.93 10.99
CA PRO A 113 -1.59 -14.51 10.46
C PRO A 113 -0.68 -14.03 11.59
N VAL A 114 0.62 -14.31 11.46
CA VAL A 114 1.68 -13.80 12.32
C VAL A 114 2.74 -13.18 11.41
N ASP A 115 2.96 -11.88 11.56
CA ASP A 115 3.91 -11.08 10.79
C ASP A 115 3.80 -11.26 9.26
N ASP A 116 2.58 -11.58 8.79
CA ASP A 116 2.32 -11.70 7.36
C ASP A 116 2.49 -10.35 6.66
N THR A 117 2.95 -10.39 5.43
CA THR A 117 3.26 -9.20 4.65
C THR A 117 2.30 -9.04 3.48
N TYR A 118 2.24 -7.84 2.94
CA TYR A 118 1.63 -7.55 1.65
C TYR A 118 2.31 -6.36 0.99
N GLY A 119 2.25 -6.34 -0.33
CA GLY A 119 2.76 -5.24 -1.13
C GLY A 119 1.91 -5.05 -2.39
N TYR A 120 1.62 -3.81 -2.71
CA TYR A 120 0.91 -3.47 -3.93
C TYR A 120 1.32 -2.08 -4.43
N VAL A 121 1.10 -1.86 -5.71
CA VAL A 121 1.33 -0.57 -6.38
C VAL A 121 -0.01 -0.02 -6.84
N VAL A 122 -0.22 1.27 -6.61
CA VAL A 122 -1.33 2.03 -7.20
C VAL A 122 -0.75 2.99 -8.22
N TYR A 123 -1.24 2.92 -9.45
CA TYR A 123 -0.86 3.80 -10.53
C TYR A 123 -2.04 4.69 -10.92
N ALA A 124 -1.85 6.00 -10.83
CA ALA A 124 -2.88 7.02 -11.11
C ALA A 124 -2.64 7.74 -12.44
N GLY A 125 -1.99 7.11 -13.39
CA GLY A 125 -1.68 7.68 -14.71
C GLY A 125 -2.81 7.48 -15.72
N ARG A 126 -2.83 8.33 -16.75
CA ARG A 126 -3.76 8.17 -17.89
C ARG A 126 -3.31 7.11 -18.90
N GLN A 127 -2.04 6.78 -18.90
CA GLN A 127 -1.45 5.75 -19.76
C GLN A 127 -1.53 4.39 -19.08
N ILE A 128 -1.43 3.33 -19.87
CA ILE A 128 -1.30 1.97 -19.34
C ILE A 128 0.05 1.86 -18.63
N PRO A 129 0.10 1.35 -17.39
CA PRO A 129 1.36 1.21 -16.67
C PRO A 129 2.29 0.21 -17.33
N SER A 130 3.60 0.44 -17.21
CA SER A 130 4.62 -0.52 -17.62
C SER A 130 4.66 -1.73 -16.68
N ASP A 131 5.10 -2.88 -17.18
CA ASP A 131 5.41 -4.03 -16.34
C ASP A 131 6.70 -3.81 -15.52
N GLU A 132 7.58 -2.92 -15.97
CA GLU A 132 8.75 -2.48 -15.21
C GLU A 132 8.34 -1.37 -14.22
N LEU A 133 8.57 -1.60 -12.94
CA LEU A 133 8.32 -0.61 -11.91
C LEU A 133 9.47 0.41 -11.87
N PRO A 134 9.19 1.71 -11.65
CA PRO A 134 10.22 2.74 -11.56
C PRO A 134 10.98 2.72 -10.23
N PHE A 135 10.75 1.72 -9.39
CA PHE A 135 11.36 1.55 -8.07
C PHE A 135 11.56 0.07 -7.75
N ARG A 136 12.40 -0.20 -6.77
CA ARG A 136 12.56 -1.50 -6.13
C ARG A 136 12.30 -1.41 -4.63
N VAL A 137 11.81 -2.49 -4.04
CA VAL A 137 11.65 -2.62 -2.58
C VAL A 137 12.99 -3.00 -1.98
N LEU A 138 13.45 -2.23 -1.00
CA LEU A 138 14.68 -2.52 -0.25
C LEU A 138 14.42 -3.42 0.94
N GLN A 139 13.31 -3.18 1.66
CA GLN A 139 12.86 -3.97 2.79
C GLN A 139 11.34 -3.82 2.95
N ASN A 140 10.66 -4.89 3.34
CA ASN A 140 9.23 -4.86 3.66
C ASN A 140 8.92 -5.87 4.77
N ASP A 141 9.06 -5.43 6.01
CA ASP A 141 8.73 -6.22 7.20
C ASP A 141 7.99 -5.36 8.25
N THR A 142 7.82 -5.88 9.47
CA THR A 142 7.12 -5.21 10.56
C THR A 142 7.91 -4.07 11.20
N LEU A 143 9.20 -3.98 10.93
CA LEU A 143 10.10 -3.00 11.54
C LEU A 143 10.56 -1.92 10.56
N VAL A 144 10.70 -2.27 9.27
CA VAL A 144 11.14 -1.34 8.22
C VAL A 144 10.36 -1.60 6.94
N GLN A 145 9.88 -0.53 6.33
CA GLN A 145 9.37 -0.54 4.97
C GLN A 145 10.15 0.49 4.17
N ALA A 146 10.79 0.08 3.08
CA ALA A 146 11.64 0.97 2.30
C ALA A 146 11.63 0.61 0.82
N VAL A 147 11.63 1.65 -0.01
CA VAL A 147 11.72 1.58 -1.46
C VAL A 147 12.79 2.52 -1.97
N CYS A 148 13.33 2.22 -3.14
CA CYS A 148 14.31 3.06 -3.83
C CYS A 148 13.93 3.19 -5.30
N SER A 149 14.05 4.39 -5.89
CA SER A 149 13.92 4.58 -7.33
C SER A 149 14.97 3.76 -8.08
N MET A 150 14.68 3.37 -9.32
CA MET A 150 15.59 2.53 -10.11
C MET A 150 16.93 3.21 -10.39
N ASP A 151 16.96 4.54 -10.47
CA ASP A 151 18.19 5.33 -10.61
C ASP A 151 18.97 5.56 -9.30
N GLY A 152 18.44 5.07 -8.17
CA GLY A 152 19.05 5.19 -6.86
C GLY A 152 18.94 6.56 -6.18
N LYS A 153 18.30 7.53 -6.82
CA LYS A 153 18.30 8.94 -6.37
C LYS A 153 17.25 9.27 -5.33
N VAL A 154 16.23 8.43 -5.20
CA VAL A 154 15.16 8.63 -4.23
C VAL A 154 15.01 7.38 -3.38
N VAL A 155 15.06 7.55 -2.06
CA VAL A 155 14.76 6.49 -1.09
C VAL A 155 13.66 6.98 -0.16
N GLU A 156 12.63 6.18 -0.01
CA GLU A 156 11.57 6.36 0.99
C GLU A 156 11.61 5.21 1.98
N ALA A 157 11.63 5.53 3.27
CA ALA A 157 11.67 4.54 4.32
C ALA A 157 10.76 4.91 5.49
N VAL A 158 10.09 3.91 6.06
CA VAL A 158 9.39 4.02 7.34
C VAL A 158 10.10 3.11 8.34
N LEU A 159 10.58 3.71 9.42
CA LEU A 159 11.25 3.03 10.51
C LEU A 159 10.30 2.94 11.70
N TYR A 160 9.82 1.73 11.99
CA TYR A 160 8.86 1.47 13.08
C TYR A 160 9.57 1.30 14.44
N PRO A 161 8.83 1.33 15.57
CA PRO A 161 9.40 1.06 16.88
C PRO A 161 10.14 -0.28 16.93
N GLY A 162 11.36 -0.29 17.51
CA GLY A 162 12.17 -1.49 17.63
C GLY A 162 13.02 -1.84 16.40
N ASN A 163 12.97 -1.04 15.32
CA ASN A 163 13.83 -1.25 14.17
C ASN A 163 15.33 -1.11 14.53
N LYS A 164 16.17 -1.73 13.73
CA LYS A 164 17.63 -1.63 13.81
C LYS A 164 18.22 -0.79 12.68
N GLY A 165 17.37 -0.05 11.97
CA GLY A 165 17.70 0.68 10.75
C GLY A 165 17.59 -0.18 9.49
N LEU A 166 17.86 0.43 8.34
CA LEU A 166 17.88 -0.17 7.02
C LEU A 166 19.34 -0.39 6.61
N GLN A 167 19.63 -1.59 6.10
CA GLN A 167 20.91 -1.94 5.48
C GLN A 167 20.61 -2.58 4.12
N ALA A 168 20.86 -1.87 3.04
CA ALA A 168 20.59 -2.36 1.69
C ALA A 168 21.52 -1.71 0.67
N GLU A 169 22.15 -2.49 -0.21
CA GLU A 169 22.83 -2.05 -1.44
C GLU A 169 23.62 -0.73 -1.34
N GLY A 170 24.52 -0.62 -0.36
CA GLY A 170 25.35 0.60 -0.16
C GLY A 170 24.62 1.73 0.60
N LEU A 171 23.42 1.50 1.07
CA LEU A 171 22.66 2.39 1.94
C LEU A 171 22.63 1.85 3.37
N SER A 172 23.09 2.66 4.32
CA SER A 172 22.92 2.44 5.75
C SER A 172 22.14 3.61 6.33
N LEU A 173 20.94 3.35 6.87
CA LEU A 173 20.07 4.36 7.43
C LEU A 173 19.59 3.93 8.82
N SER A 174 19.77 4.77 9.82
CA SER A 174 19.18 4.59 11.14
C SER A 174 18.63 5.90 11.69
N ALA A 175 17.70 5.80 12.63
CA ALA A 175 17.09 6.95 13.29
C ALA A 175 16.97 6.73 14.79
N SER A 176 17.06 7.82 15.57
CA SER A 176 16.94 7.79 17.03
C SER A 176 15.49 7.61 17.52
N ALA A 177 14.50 7.73 16.65
CA ALA A 177 13.08 7.52 16.93
C ALA A 177 12.37 6.96 15.70
N PRO A 178 11.20 6.31 15.87
CA PRO A 178 10.35 5.90 14.74
C PRO A 178 9.99 7.10 13.87
N CYS A 179 10.13 6.96 12.56
CA CYS A 179 9.90 8.07 11.64
C CYS A 179 9.71 7.58 10.19
N ALA A 180 9.15 8.45 9.35
CA ALA A 180 9.25 8.32 7.91
C ALA A 180 10.38 9.23 7.41
N VAL A 181 11.18 8.71 6.47
CA VAL A 181 12.36 9.40 5.91
C VAL A 181 12.25 9.39 4.39
N LEU A 182 12.43 10.54 3.77
CA LEU A 182 12.62 10.70 2.33
C LEU A 182 14.03 11.24 2.10
N ILE A 183 14.83 10.50 1.34
CA ILE A 183 16.19 10.90 0.91
C ILE A 183 16.13 11.14 -0.60
N ARG A 184 16.63 12.28 -1.04
CA ARG A 184 16.69 12.64 -2.46
C ARG A 184 18.04 13.20 -2.81
N GLU A 185 18.56 12.85 -3.98
CA GLU A 185 19.69 13.51 -4.60
C GLU A 185 19.18 14.62 -5.53
N GLU A 186 19.48 15.87 -5.19
CA GLU A 186 19.09 17.06 -5.96
C GLU A 186 20.35 17.90 -6.25
N ALA A 187 20.65 18.13 -7.52
CA ALA A 187 21.81 18.92 -7.96
C ALA A 187 23.15 18.50 -7.32
N GLY A 188 23.34 17.20 -7.06
CA GLY A 188 24.54 16.65 -6.41
C GLY A 188 24.56 16.77 -4.88
N GLU A 189 23.49 17.26 -4.29
CA GLU A 189 23.32 17.33 -2.84
C GLU A 189 22.33 16.27 -2.35
N ILE A 190 22.53 15.78 -1.14
CA ILE A 190 21.61 14.85 -0.49
C ILE A 190 20.65 15.65 0.42
N VAL A 191 19.38 15.63 0.06
CA VAL A 191 18.30 16.25 0.83
C VAL A 191 17.59 15.16 1.65
N VAL A 192 17.49 15.34 2.97
CA VAL A 192 16.83 14.41 3.88
C VAL A 192 15.63 15.10 4.52
N SER A 193 14.44 14.57 4.28
CA SER A 193 13.20 14.98 4.94
C SER A 193 12.75 13.91 5.92
N VAL A 194 12.32 14.32 7.12
CA VAL A 194 11.94 13.41 8.19
C VAL A 194 10.59 13.82 8.79
N THR A 195 9.73 12.85 9.04
CA THR A 195 8.42 13.06 9.67
C THR A 195 8.24 12.09 10.83
N ASP A 196 7.83 12.61 11.99
CA ASP A 196 7.32 11.80 13.09
C ASP A 196 5.86 11.40 12.83
N ALA A 197 5.65 10.20 12.33
CA ALA A 197 4.31 9.66 12.08
C ALA A 197 3.51 9.38 13.36
N CYS A 198 4.19 9.30 14.52
CA CYS A 198 3.55 9.10 15.83
C CYS A 198 3.02 10.39 16.44
N MET A 199 3.31 11.54 15.84
CA MET A 199 2.92 12.88 16.34
C MET A 199 3.27 13.10 17.82
N ASN A 200 4.47 12.68 18.22
CA ASN A 200 4.93 12.79 19.61
C ASN A 200 5.34 14.25 19.94
N ALA A 201 4.45 14.98 20.57
CA ALA A 201 4.69 16.38 20.94
C ALA A 201 5.92 16.60 21.85
N ALA A 202 6.40 15.58 22.53
CA ALA A 202 7.60 15.65 23.39
C ALA A 202 8.91 15.50 22.58
N LEU A 203 8.82 15.03 21.31
CA LEU A 203 9.99 14.79 20.47
C LEU A 203 10.52 16.11 19.90
N LYS A 204 11.67 16.57 20.40
CA LYS A 204 12.29 17.84 19.97
C LYS A 204 13.10 17.73 18.69
N GLY A 205 13.54 16.53 18.35
CA GLY A 205 14.33 16.28 17.15
C GLY A 205 14.60 14.80 16.95
N ILE A 206 14.91 14.44 15.71
CA ILE A 206 15.33 13.08 15.32
C ILE A 206 16.74 13.16 14.80
N ARG A 207 17.60 12.26 15.29
CA ARG A 207 18.94 12.05 14.75
C ARG A 207 18.87 10.94 13.71
N ILE A 208 19.26 11.26 12.50
CA ILE A 208 19.43 10.32 11.40
C ILE A 208 20.92 10.03 11.22
N VAL A 209 21.27 8.76 11.04
CA VAL A 209 22.62 8.39 10.57
C VAL A 209 22.47 7.77 9.19
N LEU A 210 23.01 8.45 8.19
CA LEU A 210 23.00 8.05 6.78
C LEU A 210 24.43 7.78 6.34
N ASN A 211 24.74 6.53 5.96
CA ASN A 211 26.07 6.10 5.55
C ASN A 211 27.18 6.57 6.49
N GLY A 212 26.94 6.45 7.81
CA GLY A 212 27.87 6.87 8.85
C GLY A 212 27.86 8.37 9.17
N ARG A 213 27.17 9.20 8.39
CA ARG A 213 27.05 10.64 8.62
C ARG A 213 25.83 10.96 9.49
N GLU A 214 26.04 11.65 10.59
CA GLU A 214 24.97 12.09 11.49
C GLU A 214 24.32 13.39 11.01
N ILE A 215 22.99 13.41 10.99
CA ILE A 215 22.15 14.56 10.66
C ILE A 215 21.14 14.76 11.78
N LYS A 216 21.06 15.96 12.36
CA LYS A 216 20.07 16.31 13.37
C LYS A 216 18.92 17.08 12.73
N VAL A 217 17.72 16.55 12.83
CA VAL A 217 16.50 17.15 12.25
C VAL A 217 15.62 17.64 13.41
N PRO A 218 15.45 18.97 13.58
CA PRO A 218 14.54 19.50 14.60
C PRO A 218 13.08 19.18 14.24
N MET A 219 12.28 18.80 15.25
CA MET A 219 10.85 18.57 15.06
C MET A 219 10.06 19.82 15.47
N PRO A 220 8.96 20.13 14.75
CA PRO A 220 8.07 21.24 15.12
C PRO A 220 7.54 21.07 16.54
N GLN A 221 7.60 22.13 17.37
CA GLN A 221 7.11 22.09 18.75
C GLN A 221 5.65 22.58 18.89
N ARG A 222 5.05 23.02 17.81
CA ARG A 222 3.64 23.42 17.78
C ARG A 222 2.87 22.50 16.85
N MET A 223 1.97 21.71 17.43
CA MET A 223 0.87 21.14 16.68
C MET A 223 -0.27 22.17 16.65
N PHE A 224 -0.83 22.39 15.49
CA PHE A 224 -1.98 23.27 15.32
C PHE A 224 -3.25 22.61 15.83
#